data_edca82318346fab0f0e9f07f991d9030
#
_entry.id   edca82318346fab0f0e9f07f991d9030
#
_cell.length_a   1.000
_cell.length_b   1.000
_cell.length_c   1.000
_cell.angle_alpha   90.00
_cell.angle_beta   90.00
_cell.angle_gamma   90.00
#
_symmetry.space_group_name_H-M   'P 1'
#
loop_
_entity.id
_entity.type
_entity.pdbx_description
1 polymer ?
#
loop_
_entity_poly.entity_id
_entity_poly.type
_entity_poly.pdbx_seq_one_letter_code
_entity_poly.pdbx_strand_id
1 'polypeptide(L)'
;PLGIPSFDDKLIQEVVRLILESIYEPTFSDYSHGFRINRSCHTALKYVQKYFTGTKWFVEGDIKGCFDNVDHHVLIAILRKRIADEHFIGLLWKFLKAGYMEDWNYHNTYSGTPQGSIISPILANIYMNELDSYMAEYAEKFNCGNRRKINPAFKKKLDVCRGKEQRLKRNLSKMSEEEKEGLIAEIRELRRSLKSMPYSCLLYT
;
A
#
# COMPACT_ATOMS: atom_id res chain seq x y z
N PRO A 1 19.37 17.46 10.67
CA PRO A 1 19.80 17.47 12.07
C PRO A 1 18.68 16.98 12.98
N LEU A 2 19.02 16.21 14.02
CA LEU A 2 18.05 15.71 14.99
C LEU A 2 17.84 16.81 16.06
N GLY A 3 16.63 17.37 16.11
CA GLY A 3 16.28 18.37 17.10
C GLY A 3 15.97 17.74 18.47
N ILE A 4 16.45 18.34 19.55
CA ILE A 4 16.13 17.93 20.93
C ILE A 4 15.24 19.01 21.55
N PRO A 5 13.94 18.76 21.75
CA PRO A 5 13.05 19.71 22.44
C PRO A 5 13.46 19.90 23.90
N SER A 6 13.10 21.05 24.48
CA SER A 6 13.24 21.28 25.91
C SER A 6 12.42 20.28 26.72
N PHE A 7 12.67 20.17 28.04
CA PHE A 7 11.92 19.23 28.86
C PHE A 7 10.44 19.59 28.92
N ASP A 8 10.13 20.87 29.07
CA ASP A 8 8.75 21.38 29.15
C ASP A 8 8.02 21.13 27.81
N ASP A 9 8.68 21.39 26.67
CA ASP A 9 8.13 21.11 25.35
C ASP A 9 7.86 19.61 25.15
N LYS A 10 8.75 18.73 25.61
CA LYS A 10 8.53 17.28 25.57
C LYS A 10 7.27 16.87 26.32
N LEU A 11 7.05 17.45 27.50
CA LEU A 11 5.88 17.13 28.31
C LEU A 11 4.59 17.55 27.61
N ILE A 12 4.56 18.78 27.09
CA ILE A 12 3.39 19.29 26.36
C ILE A 12 3.17 18.48 25.06
N GLN A 13 4.22 18.20 24.33
CA GLN A 13 4.14 17.39 23.12
C GLN A 13 3.61 15.98 23.38
N GLU A 14 3.97 15.36 24.51
CA GLU A 14 3.46 14.05 24.89
C GLU A 14 1.94 14.09 25.18
N VAL A 15 1.46 15.11 25.87
CA VAL A 15 0.02 15.30 26.09
C VAL A 15 -0.72 15.48 24.76
N VAL A 16 -0.17 16.31 23.87
CA VAL A 16 -0.73 16.54 22.53
C VAL A 16 -0.74 15.24 21.71
N ARG A 17 0.35 14.45 21.76
CA ARG A 17 0.44 13.14 21.10
C ARG A 17 -0.67 12.21 21.57
N LEU A 18 -0.89 12.08 22.87
CA LEU A 18 -1.93 11.22 23.44
C LEU A 18 -3.34 11.63 22.97
N ILE A 19 -3.61 12.93 22.90
CA ILE A 19 -4.89 13.44 22.40
C ILE A 19 -5.06 13.09 20.92
N LEU A 20 -4.06 13.39 20.09
CA LEU A 20 -4.10 13.09 18.65
C LEU A 20 -4.23 11.59 18.40
N GLU A 21 -3.50 10.76 19.15
CA GLU A 21 -3.57 9.30 19.04
C GLU A 21 -4.99 8.80 19.37
N SER A 22 -5.61 9.29 20.42
CA SER A 22 -6.97 8.91 20.79
C SER A 22 -8.00 9.26 19.70
N ILE A 23 -7.80 10.35 18.97
CA ILE A 23 -8.69 10.80 17.90
C ILE A 23 -8.46 10.04 16.60
N TYR A 24 -7.19 9.78 16.23
CA TYR A 24 -6.83 9.32 14.90
C TYR A 24 -6.51 7.83 14.80
N GLU A 25 -6.03 7.18 15.88
CA GLU A 25 -5.69 5.74 15.85
C GLU A 25 -6.82 4.84 15.30
N PRO A 26 -8.10 5.07 15.66
CA PRO A 26 -9.21 4.26 15.11
C PRO A 26 -9.44 4.45 13.60
N THR A 27 -8.83 5.47 13.00
CA THR A 27 -9.04 5.84 11.58
C THR A 27 -7.89 5.45 10.67
N PHE A 28 -6.78 5.04 11.25
CA PHE A 28 -5.63 4.63 10.47
C PHE A 28 -5.86 3.29 9.77
N SER A 29 -5.37 3.21 8.54
CA SER A 29 -5.40 1.99 7.74
C SER A 29 -4.76 0.80 8.50
N ASP A 30 -5.32 -0.40 8.30
CA ASP A 30 -4.73 -1.63 8.80
C ASP A 30 -3.36 -1.94 8.18
N TYR A 31 -3.02 -1.31 7.08
CA TYR A 31 -1.74 -1.44 6.38
C TYR A 31 -0.66 -0.49 6.92
N SER A 32 -1.04 0.50 7.72
CA SER A 32 -0.12 1.40 8.39
C SER A 32 0.47 0.75 9.65
N HIS A 33 1.79 0.59 9.71
CA HIS A 33 2.48 -0.10 10.81
C HIS A 33 3.50 0.78 11.55
N GLY A 34 3.88 1.93 10.99
CA GLY A 34 4.90 2.81 11.55
C GLY A 34 4.40 3.59 12.75
N PHE A 35 5.18 3.63 13.83
CA PHE A 35 4.93 4.46 15.02
C PHE A 35 3.54 4.34 15.65
N ARG A 36 2.93 3.16 15.57
CA ARG A 36 1.61 2.87 16.13
C ARG A 36 1.68 1.86 17.27
N ILE A 37 0.73 1.95 18.23
CA ILE A 37 0.63 1.01 19.34
C ILE A 37 0.37 -0.41 18.79
N ASN A 38 1.07 -1.40 19.34
CA ASN A 38 0.99 -2.81 18.95
C ASN A 38 1.32 -3.10 17.47
N ARG A 39 1.91 -2.15 16.75
CA ARG A 39 2.38 -2.28 15.37
C ARG A 39 3.91 -2.14 15.32
N SER A 40 4.54 -2.82 14.38
CA SER A 40 6.00 -2.80 14.22
C SER A 40 6.40 -3.29 12.83
N CYS A 41 7.69 -3.17 12.49
CA CYS A 41 8.24 -3.79 11.27
C CYS A 41 7.92 -5.30 11.20
N HIS A 42 7.93 -6.00 12.35
CA HIS A 42 7.60 -7.43 12.38
C HIS A 42 6.13 -7.71 12.06
N THR A 43 5.20 -6.84 12.46
CA THR A 43 3.79 -7.00 12.10
C THR A 43 3.57 -6.75 10.61
N ALA A 44 4.27 -5.76 10.02
CA ALA A 44 4.26 -5.51 8.58
C ALA A 44 4.80 -6.72 7.80
N LEU A 45 5.96 -7.26 8.19
CA LEU A 45 6.57 -8.44 7.54
C LEU A 45 5.66 -9.68 7.63
N LYS A 46 5.05 -9.92 8.79
CA LYS A 46 4.07 -11.01 8.95
C LYS A 46 2.87 -10.82 8.03
N TYR A 47 2.40 -9.58 7.86
CA TYR A 47 1.31 -9.27 6.94
C TYR A 47 1.70 -9.60 5.50
N VAL A 48 2.86 -9.12 5.04
CA VAL A 48 3.38 -9.41 3.70
C VAL A 48 3.52 -10.92 3.49
N GLN A 49 4.14 -11.64 4.42
CA GLN A 49 4.30 -13.09 4.33
C GLN A 49 2.96 -13.82 4.18
N LYS A 50 1.92 -13.39 4.92
CA LYS A 50 0.62 -14.04 4.91
C LYS A 50 -0.20 -13.74 3.66
N TYR A 51 -0.21 -12.49 3.21
CA TYR A 51 -1.18 -12.01 2.21
C TYR A 51 -0.58 -11.79 0.81
N PHE A 52 0.75 -11.69 0.67
CA PHE A 52 1.39 -11.50 -0.62
C PHE A 52 1.75 -12.82 -1.31
N THR A 53 1.31 -13.96 -0.77
CA THR A 53 1.52 -15.27 -1.38
C THR A 53 0.84 -15.34 -2.75
N GLY A 54 1.62 -15.68 -3.79
CA GLY A 54 1.11 -15.74 -5.17
C GLY A 54 1.08 -14.40 -5.91
N THR A 55 1.55 -13.32 -5.31
CA THR A 55 1.73 -12.02 -5.98
C THR A 55 2.78 -12.15 -7.07
N LYS A 56 2.44 -11.72 -8.30
CA LYS A 56 3.36 -11.74 -9.44
C LYS A 56 4.16 -10.45 -9.61
N TRP A 57 3.57 -9.35 -9.15
CA TRP A 57 4.15 -8.02 -9.28
C TRP A 57 4.15 -7.36 -7.93
N PHE A 58 5.26 -6.75 -7.61
CA PHE A 58 5.46 -5.93 -6.43
C PHE A 58 5.91 -4.55 -6.91
N VAL A 59 5.23 -3.51 -6.46
CA VAL A 59 5.59 -2.11 -6.74
C VAL A 59 6.11 -1.55 -5.43
N GLU A 60 7.38 -1.20 -5.41
CA GLU A 60 8.03 -0.56 -4.28
C GLU A 60 8.13 0.94 -4.55
N GLY A 61 7.78 1.73 -3.54
CA GLY A 61 7.91 3.18 -3.58
C GLY A 61 8.39 3.68 -2.23
N ASP A 62 9.19 4.73 -2.25
CA ASP A 62 9.65 5.43 -1.06
C ASP A 62 9.43 6.94 -1.20
N ILE A 63 9.08 7.60 -0.10
CA ILE A 63 8.87 9.04 -0.07
C ILE A 63 10.12 9.70 0.48
N LYS A 64 10.88 10.32 -0.41
CA LYS A 64 12.10 11.05 -0.04
C LYS A 64 11.78 12.18 0.93
N GLY A 65 12.41 12.15 2.11
CA GLY A 65 12.29 13.21 3.10
C GLY A 65 10.85 13.44 3.58
N CYS A 66 10.10 12.36 3.85
CA CYS A 66 8.70 12.45 4.24
C CYS A 66 8.46 13.46 5.36
N PHE A 67 9.25 13.42 6.44
CA PHE A 67 9.13 14.34 7.58
C PHE A 67 9.48 15.78 7.22
N ASP A 68 10.41 15.99 6.30
CA ASP A 68 10.89 17.34 5.94
C ASP A 68 9.97 18.03 4.92
N ASN A 69 9.17 17.25 4.21
CA ASN A 69 8.31 17.75 3.12
C ASN A 69 6.83 17.81 3.47
N VAL A 70 6.44 17.62 4.73
CA VAL A 70 5.05 17.79 5.17
C VAL A 70 4.65 19.26 5.03
N ASP A 71 3.65 19.55 4.19
CA ASP A 71 3.08 20.88 4.08
C ASP A 71 2.24 21.22 5.33
N HIS A 72 2.61 22.27 6.06
CA HIS A 72 1.94 22.67 7.29
C HIS A 72 0.48 23.06 7.07
N HIS A 73 0.17 23.75 5.95
CA HIS A 73 -1.20 24.20 5.67
C HIS A 73 -2.11 23.01 5.34
N VAL A 74 -1.60 22.06 4.56
CA VAL A 74 -2.31 20.83 4.23
C VAL A 74 -2.54 19.99 5.49
N LEU A 75 -1.50 19.81 6.32
CA LEU A 75 -1.63 19.08 7.59
C LEU A 75 -2.68 19.70 8.50
N ILE A 76 -2.66 21.02 8.69
CA ILE A 76 -3.64 21.73 9.50
C ILE A 76 -5.06 21.62 8.90
N ALA A 77 -5.20 21.66 7.59
CA ALA A 77 -6.50 21.44 6.94
C ALA A 77 -7.04 20.02 7.21
N ILE A 78 -6.17 19.01 7.21
CA ILE A 78 -6.54 17.64 7.57
C ILE A 78 -6.98 17.57 9.04
N LEU A 79 -6.23 18.19 9.94
CA LEU A 79 -6.55 18.20 11.38
C LEU A 79 -7.91 18.88 11.66
N ARG A 80 -8.20 19.99 10.99
CA ARG A 80 -9.49 20.70 11.10
C ARG A 80 -10.71 19.89 10.62
N LYS A 81 -10.52 18.84 9.85
CA LYS A 81 -11.64 17.93 9.50
C LYS A 81 -12.25 17.26 10.73
N ARG A 82 -11.48 17.12 11.83
CA ARG A 82 -11.90 16.40 13.04
C ARG A 82 -11.81 17.21 14.33
N ILE A 83 -10.98 18.23 14.34
CA ILE A 83 -10.69 19.08 15.52
C ILE A 83 -11.23 20.47 15.24
N ALA A 84 -12.27 20.84 15.96
CA ALA A 84 -12.89 22.16 15.85
C ALA A 84 -12.26 23.21 16.79
N ASP A 85 -11.43 22.81 17.74
CA ASP A 85 -10.77 23.70 18.70
C ASP A 85 -9.61 24.45 18.05
N GLU A 86 -9.84 25.71 17.72
CA GLU A 86 -8.82 26.57 17.11
C GLU A 86 -7.68 26.93 18.06
N HIS A 87 -7.87 26.86 19.39
CA HIS A 87 -6.77 27.05 20.34
C HIS A 87 -5.79 25.88 20.27
N PHE A 88 -6.31 24.65 20.20
CA PHE A 88 -5.51 23.45 20.02
C PHE A 88 -4.80 23.45 18.64
N ILE A 89 -5.48 23.82 17.58
CA ILE A 89 -4.89 24.01 16.25
C ILE A 89 -3.79 25.09 16.28
N GLY A 90 -4.02 26.20 16.98
CA GLY A 90 -3.03 27.25 17.18
C GLY A 90 -1.78 26.79 17.93
N LEU A 91 -1.93 25.89 18.90
CA LEU A 91 -0.80 25.25 19.58
C LEU A 91 0.02 24.37 18.61
N LEU A 92 -0.64 23.56 17.79
CA LEU A 92 0.04 22.75 16.77
C LEU A 92 0.80 23.62 15.76
N TRP A 93 0.22 24.74 15.32
CA TRP A 93 0.90 25.73 14.50
C TRP A 93 2.19 26.26 15.13
N LYS A 94 2.18 26.55 16.44
CA LYS A 94 3.37 27.00 17.17
C LYS A 94 4.47 25.94 17.13
N PHE A 95 4.13 24.67 17.34
CA PHE A 95 5.11 23.58 17.26
C PHE A 95 5.69 23.42 15.83
N LEU A 96 4.85 23.50 14.80
CA LEU A 96 5.30 23.36 13.42
C LEU A 96 6.22 24.51 12.99
N LYS A 97 5.97 25.73 13.49
CA LYS A 97 6.72 26.94 13.14
C LYS A 97 7.84 27.27 14.12
N ALA A 98 8.03 26.47 15.17
CA ALA A 98 9.00 26.78 16.23
C ALA A 98 10.44 26.93 15.72
N GLY A 99 10.77 26.34 14.55
CA GLY A 99 12.13 26.33 14.05
C GLY A 99 13.06 25.43 14.84
N TYR A 100 14.34 25.56 14.60
CA TYR A 100 15.38 24.87 15.35
C TYR A 100 16.63 25.72 15.48
N MET A 101 17.45 25.41 16.46
CA MET A 101 18.72 26.07 16.68
C MET A 101 19.86 25.11 16.35
N GLU A 102 20.78 25.51 15.45
CA GLU A 102 21.96 24.76 15.05
C GLU A 102 23.17 25.68 15.11
N ASP A 103 24.22 25.26 15.77
CA ASP A 103 25.44 26.08 15.97
C ASP A 103 25.16 27.50 16.49
N TRP A 104 24.24 27.65 17.43
CA TRP A 104 23.76 28.91 18.01
C TRP A 104 23.08 29.85 17.01
N ASN A 105 22.74 29.35 15.80
CA ASN A 105 21.96 30.09 14.81
C ASN A 105 20.52 29.55 14.79
N TYR A 106 19.56 30.47 14.75
CA TYR A 106 18.15 30.12 14.63
C TYR A 106 17.75 29.92 13.15
N HIS A 107 17.09 28.80 12.88
CA HIS A 107 16.54 28.45 11.59
C HIS A 107 15.03 28.32 11.63
N ASN A 108 14.34 29.01 10.72
CA ASN A 108 12.88 28.87 10.57
C ASN A 108 12.50 27.55 9.89
N THR A 109 11.42 26.94 10.36
CA THR A 109 10.81 25.78 9.72
C THR A 109 9.65 26.24 8.85
N TYR A 110 9.77 26.06 7.53
CA TYR A 110 8.74 26.43 6.54
C TYR A 110 7.89 25.24 6.11
N SER A 111 8.44 24.02 6.20
CA SER A 111 7.80 22.73 5.91
C SER A 111 8.34 21.67 6.84
N GLY A 112 7.67 20.56 6.88
CA GLY A 112 8.12 19.40 7.64
C GLY A 112 7.75 19.47 9.13
N THR A 113 8.03 18.33 9.76
CA THR A 113 7.91 18.17 11.22
C THR A 113 9.30 18.02 11.81
N PRO A 114 9.64 18.74 12.90
CA PRO A 114 11.00 18.68 13.46
C PRO A 114 11.40 17.24 13.78
N GLN A 115 12.48 16.76 13.19
CA GLN A 115 13.03 15.44 13.50
C GLN A 115 13.50 15.41 14.96
N GLY A 116 12.95 14.46 15.75
CA GLY A 116 13.20 14.34 17.19
C GLY A 116 12.09 14.92 18.07
N SER A 117 11.09 15.56 17.48
CA SER A 117 9.86 15.95 18.19
C SER A 117 8.98 14.73 18.49
N ILE A 118 8.38 14.69 19.68
CA ILE A 118 7.51 13.59 20.12
C ILE A 118 6.22 13.49 19.29
N ILE A 119 5.73 14.63 18.79
CA ILE A 119 4.50 14.67 17.98
C ILE A 119 4.72 14.39 16.48
N SER A 120 5.95 14.46 16.00
CA SER A 120 6.23 14.31 14.56
C SER A 120 5.76 12.98 13.98
N PRO A 121 5.94 11.83 14.62
CA PRO A 121 5.47 10.55 14.08
C PRO A 121 3.95 10.48 13.92
N ILE A 122 3.18 10.97 14.90
CA ILE A 122 1.71 10.94 14.80
C ILE A 122 1.20 11.91 13.74
N LEU A 123 1.82 13.09 13.59
CA LEU A 123 1.47 14.05 12.55
C LEU A 123 1.77 13.51 11.15
N ALA A 124 2.90 12.82 10.98
CA ALA A 124 3.22 12.15 9.73
C ALA A 124 2.21 11.04 9.41
N ASN A 125 1.83 10.22 10.39
CA ASN A 125 0.80 9.19 10.20
C ASN A 125 -0.55 9.79 9.80
N ILE A 126 -0.97 10.91 10.43
CA ILE A 126 -2.21 11.62 10.08
C ILE A 126 -2.14 12.13 8.63
N TYR A 127 -1.00 12.72 8.25
CA TYR A 127 -0.80 13.22 6.89
C TYR A 127 -0.83 12.09 5.85
N MET A 128 -0.13 10.99 6.11
CA MET A 128 -0.05 9.85 5.20
C MET A 128 -1.34 9.03 5.13
N ASN A 129 -2.20 9.12 6.13
CA ASN A 129 -3.50 8.43 6.11
C ASN A 129 -4.44 8.94 4.99
N GLU A 130 -4.25 10.14 4.48
CA GLU A 130 -4.96 10.63 3.29
C GLU A 130 -4.55 9.82 2.04
N LEU A 131 -3.26 9.47 1.92
CA LEU A 131 -2.78 8.58 0.85
C LEU A 131 -3.33 7.16 1.01
N ASP A 132 -3.33 6.63 2.23
CA ASP A 132 -3.89 5.30 2.52
C ASP A 132 -5.38 5.23 2.15
N SER A 133 -6.14 6.27 2.50
CA SER A 133 -7.55 6.39 2.17
C SER A 133 -7.78 6.44 0.66
N TYR A 134 -7.00 7.25 -0.05
CA TYR A 134 -7.03 7.31 -1.52
C TYR A 134 -6.72 5.96 -2.16
N MET A 135 -5.70 5.27 -1.68
CA MET A 135 -5.31 3.95 -2.19
C MET A 135 -6.37 2.89 -1.92
N ALA A 136 -7.06 2.95 -0.77
CA ALA A 136 -8.17 2.07 -0.47
C ALA A 136 -9.33 2.25 -1.46
N GLU A 137 -9.76 3.50 -1.68
CA GLU A 137 -10.80 3.81 -2.68
C GLU A 137 -10.39 3.40 -4.10
N TYR A 138 -9.12 3.64 -4.45
CA TYR A 138 -8.59 3.24 -5.76
C TYR A 138 -8.61 1.71 -5.91
N ALA A 139 -8.21 0.97 -4.86
CA ALA A 139 -8.22 -0.48 -4.87
C ALA A 139 -9.64 -1.04 -5.01
N GLU A 140 -10.63 -0.45 -4.36
CA GLU A 140 -12.04 -0.83 -4.52
C GLU A 140 -12.55 -0.62 -5.95
N LYS A 141 -12.26 0.54 -6.54
CA LYS A 141 -12.60 0.85 -7.93
C LYS A 141 -11.89 -0.08 -8.92
N PHE A 142 -10.63 -0.43 -8.63
CA PHE A 142 -9.82 -1.30 -9.47
C PHE A 142 -10.23 -2.77 -9.36
N ASN A 143 -10.56 -3.26 -8.18
CA ASN A 143 -10.92 -4.64 -7.91
C ASN A 143 -12.40 -4.93 -8.24
N CYS A 144 -12.86 -4.57 -9.44
CA CYS A 144 -14.22 -4.82 -9.89
C CYS A 144 -14.44 -6.32 -10.17
N GLY A 145 -15.34 -6.96 -9.40
CA GLY A 145 -15.81 -8.33 -9.62
C GLY A 145 -15.02 -9.42 -8.88
N ASN A 146 -15.62 -10.60 -8.77
CA ASN A 146 -15.10 -11.72 -7.99
C ASN A 146 -14.00 -12.55 -8.67
N ARG A 147 -13.72 -12.32 -9.96
CA ARG A 147 -12.74 -13.10 -10.74
C ARG A 147 -12.02 -12.22 -11.74
N ARG A 148 -10.72 -12.38 -11.84
CA ARG A 148 -9.92 -11.76 -12.91
C ARG A 148 -10.42 -12.25 -14.26
N LYS A 149 -10.57 -11.36 -15.24
CA LYS A 149 -10.87 -11.73 -16.62
C LYS A 149 -9.73 -12.62 -17.14
N ILE A 150 -10.11 -13.76 -17.71
CA ILE A 150 -9.14 -14.66 -18.35
C ILE A 150 -8.63 -13.98 -19.62
N ASN A 151 -7.32 -14.05 -19.85
CA ASN A 151 -6.71 -13.56 -21.09
C ASN A 151 -7.41 -14.24 -22.30
N PRO A 152 -8.01 -13.47 -23.23
CA PRO A 152 -8.74 -14.04 -24.36
C PRO A 152 -7.88 -15.00 -25.22
N ALA A 153 -6.60 -14.67 -25.42
CA ALA A 153 -5.68 -15.52 -26.15
C ALA A 153 -5.39 -16.83 -25.40
N PHE A 154 -5.23 -16.76 -24.07
CA PHE A 154 -5.09 -17.95 -23.22
C PHE A 154 -6.36 -18.81 -23.28
N LYS A 155 -7.54 -18.19 -23.14
CA LYS A 155 -8.82 -18.89 -23.19
C LYS A 155 -9.00 -19.60 -24.50
N LYS A 156 -8.77 -18.92 -25.64
CA LYS A 156 -8.87 -19.54 -27.01
C LYS A 156 -7.98 -20.75 -27.13
N LYS A 157 -6.70 -20.66 -26.71
CA LYS A 157 -5.78 -21.84 -26.78
C LYS A 157 -6.21 -22.94 -25.80
N LEU A 158 -6.70 -22.60 -24.64
CA LEU A 158 -7.20 -23.58 -23.66
C LEU A 158 -8.41 -24.35 -24.21
N ASP A 159 -9.34 -23.65 -24.85
CA ASP A 159 -10.54 -24.28 -25.48
C ASP A 159 -10.17 -25.21 -26.62
N VAL A 160 -9.19 -24.82 -27.45
CA VAL A 160 -8.63 -25.69 -28.48
C VAL A 160 -7.99 -26.93 -27.88
N CYS A 161 -7.17 -26.77 -26.85
CA CYS A 161 -6.53 -27.89 -26.14
C CYS A 161 -7.57 -28.87 -25.58
N ARG A 162 -8.59 -28.35 -24.87
CA ARG A 162 -9.69 -29.14 -24.33
C ARG A 162 -10.49 -29.87 -25.41
N GLY A 163 -10.76 -29.22 -26.52
CA GLY A 163 -11.44 -29.83 -27.67
C GLY A 163 -10.68 -31.03 -28.22
N LYS A 164 -9.34 -30.90 -28.35
CA LYS A 164 -8.48 -32.02 -28.81
C LYS A 164 -8.43 -33.17 -27.79
N GLU A 165 -8.35 -32.84 -26.51
CA GLU A 165 -8.41 -33.85 -25.41
C GLU A 165 -9.73 -34.62 -25.41
N GLN A 166 -10.85 -33.92 -25.61
CA GLN A 166 -12.17 -34.54 -25.72
C GLN A 166 -12.29 -35.45 -26.97
N ARG A 167 -11.75 -34.98 -28.11
CA ARG A 167 -11.72 -35.77 -29.32
C ARG A 167 -10.92 -37.08 -29.15
N LEU A 168 -9.74 -36.98 -28.51
CA LEU A 168 -8.94 -38.14 -28.17
C LEU A 168 -9.72 -39.14 -27.28
N LYS A 169 -10.36 -38.64 -26.22
CA LYS A 169 -11.15 -39.49 -25.31
C LYS A 169 -12.34 -40.16 -25.98
N ARG A 170 -13.08 -39.44 -26.84
CA ARG A 170 -14.28 -39.98 -27.53
C ARG A 170 -13.96 -41.01 -28.61
N ASN A 171 -12.83 -40.84 -29.28
CA ASN A 171 -12.49 -41.64 -30.47
C ASN A 171 -11.33 -42.61 -30.20
N LEU A 172 -10.97 -42.85 -28.95
CA LEU A 172 -9.78 -43.64 -28.56
C LEU A 172 -9.78 -45.05 -29.20
N SER A 173 -10.95 -45.68 -29.33
CA SER A 173 -11.11 -47.03 -29.93
C SER A 173 -11.24 -47.04 -31.47
N LYS A 174 -11.40 -45.86 -32.09
CA LYS A 174 -11.65 -45.73 -33.52
C LYS A 174 -10.48 -45.16 -34.31
N MET A 175 -9.46 -44.64 -33.62
CA MET A 175 -8.31 -43.98 -34.23
C MET A 175 -7.14 -44.96 -34.41
N SER A 176 -6.36 -44.80 -35.47
CA SER A 176 -5.08 -45.49 -35.63
C SER A 176 -4.05 -45.04 -34.57
N GLU A 177 -3.03 -45.84 -34.32
CA GLU A 177 -1.97 -45.47 -33.37
C GLU A 177 -1.21 -44.21 -33.80
N GLU A 178 -0.95 -44.04 -35.09
CA GLU A 178 -0.31 -42.83 -35.67
C GLU A 178 -1.15 -41.56 -35.44
N GLU A 179 -2.47 -41.64 -35.60
CA GLU A 179 -3.38 -40.52 -35.37
C GLU A 179 -3.44 -40.16 -33.86
N LYS A 180 -3.39 -41.14 -32.96
CA LYS A 180 -3.34 -40.93 -31.52
C LYS A 180 -2.05 -40.23 -31.10
N GLU A 181 -0.90 -40.70 -31.58
CA GLU A 181 0.41 -40.11 -31.28
C GLU A 181 0.51 -38.68 -31.78
N GLY A 182 0.06 -38.40 -33.02
CA GLY A 182 0.00 -37.05 -33.54
C GLY A 182 -0.85 -36.11 -32.72
N LEU A 183 -2.05 -36.54 -32.32
CA LEU A 183 -2.94 -35.72 -31.50
C LEU A 183 -2.39 -35.49 -30.09
N ILE A 184 -1.71 -36.49 -29.50
CA ILE A 184 -1.03 -36.37 -28.20
C ILE A 184 0.13 -35.39 -28.29
N ALA A 185 0.90 -35.38 -29.36
CA ALA A 185 2.00 -34.45 -29.59
C ALA A 185 1.48 -33.00 -29.66
N GLU A 186 0.41 -32.76 -30.44
CA GLU A 186 -0.24 -31.43 -30.52
C GLU A 186 -0.78 -30.95 -29.18
N ILE A 187 -1.41 -31.83 -28.39
CA ILE A 187 -1.89 -31.47 -27.04
C ILE A 187 -0.72 -31.10 -26.13
N ARG A 188 0.40 -31.83 -26.20
CA ARG A 188 1.61 -31.52 -25.39
C ARG A 188 2.20 -30.17 -25.76
N GLU A 189 2.25 -29.83 -27.04
CA GLU A 189 2.74 -28.54 -27.51
C GLU A 189 1.85 -27.38 -27.04
N LEU A 190 0.52 -27.53 -27.21
CA LEU A 190 -0.45 -26.56 -26.72
C LEU A 190 -0.33 -26.35 -25.20
N ARG A 191 -0.16 -27.40 -24.41
CA ARG A 191 0.06 -27.31 -22.95
C ARG A 191 1.36 -26.60 -22.60
N ARG A 192 2.46 -26.82 -23.36
CA ARG A 192 3.71 -26.07 -23.18
C ARG A 192 3.51 -24.59 -23.45
N SER A 193 2.86 -24.25 -24.54
CA SER A 193 2.52 -22.87 -24.89
C SER A 193 1.61 -22.18 -23.86
N LEU A 194 0.64 -22.90 -23.29
CA LEU A 194 -0.22 -22.37 -22.23
C LEU A 194 0.56 -22.07 -20.94
N LYS A 195 1.58 -22.86 -20.60
CA LYS A 195 2.42 -22.61 -19.41
C LYS A 195 3.22 -21.30 -19.51
N SER A 196 3.58 -20.88 -20.72
CA SER A 196 4.34 -19.63 -20.95
C SER A 196 3.44 -18.40 -21.09
N MET A 197 2.10 -18.57 -21.18
CA MET A 197 1.16 -17.46 -21.33
C MET A 197 0.59 -16.99 -19.99
N PRO A 198 0.37 -15.68 -19.82
CA PRO A 198 -0.33 -15.19 -18.63
C PRO A 198 -1.79 -15.66 -18.65
N TYR A 199 -2.23 -16.26 -17.53
CA TYR A 199 -3.60 -16.77 -17.36
C TYR A 199 -4.65 -15.65 -17.36
N SER A 200 -4.35 -14.52 -16.73
CA SER A 200 -5.26 -13.38 -16.59
C SER A 200 -4.71 -12.13 -17.28
N CYS A 201 -5.60 -11.28 -17.76
CA CYS A 201 -5.22 -9.93 -18.17
C CYS A 201 -4.72 -9.13 -16.96
N LEU A 202 -3.60 -8.41 -17.15
CA LEU A 202 -3.07 -7.48 -16.14
C LEU A 202 -3.88 -6.18 -16.09
N LEU A 203 -4.63 -5.90 -17.16
CA LEU A 203 -5.49 -4.72 -17.23
C LEU A 203 -6.94 -5.13 -16.98
N TYR A 204 -7.51 -4.57 -15.94
CA TYR A 204 -8.95 -4.55 -15.71
C TYR A 204 -9.51 -3.41 -16.56
N THR A 205 -10.32 -3.73 -17.50
CA THR A 205 -11.19 -2.77 -18.16
C THR A 205 -12.58 -2.85 -17.56
#